data_ee79df1f50a7b1ac66d780a4d097d5d4
#
_entry.id   ee79df1f50a7b1ac66d780a4d097d5d4
#
_cell.length_a   1.000
_cell.length_b   1.000
_cell.length_c   1.000
_cell.angle_alpha   90.00
_cell.angle_beta   90.00
_cell.angle_gamma   90.00
#
_symmetry.space_group_name_H-M   'P 1'
#
loop_
_entity.id
_entity.type
_entity.pdbx_description
1 polymer ?
#
loop_
_entity_poly.entity_id
_entity_poly.type
_entity_poly.pdbx_seq_one_letter_code
_entity_poly.pdbx_strand_id
1 'polypeptide(L)'
;MLCQFLMKKTILVSSCLLGCKVRYDKTSKPLPKEQLIALEEKFNLVGVCPEVLGGLPCPRQPAEISRDREVLTQSGQVLSTFFLKGAHEALNICKNYGIQLAVLKSKSPSCGFGKKLKE
;
A
#
# COMPACT_ATOMS: atom_id res chain seq x y z
N MET A 1 -21.04 -11.92 -21.19
CA MET A 1 -20.18 -12.52 -20.17
C MET A 1 -18.77 -12.01 -20.29
N LEU A 2 -18.13 -12.24 -21.43
CA LEU A 2 -16.78 -11.75 -21.64
C LEU A 2 -16.70 -10.22 -21.54
N CYS A 3 -17.71 -9.52 -22.05
CA CYS A 3 -17.76 -8.07 -21.99
C CYS A 3 -17.84 -7.54 -20.56
N GLN A 4 -18.60 -8.20 -19.69
CA GLN A 4 -18.68 -7.81 -18.28
C GLN A 4 -17.34 -7.98 -17.59
N PHE A 5 -16.63 -9.06 -17.89
CA PHE A 5 -15.31 -9.31 -17.34
C PHE A 5 -14.32 -8.23 -17.76
N LEU A 6 -14.34 -7.86 -19.05
CA LEU A 6 -13.46 -6.83 -19.58
C LEU A 6 -13.79 -5.44 -19.08
N MET A 7 -15.03 -5.22 -18.61
CA MET A 7 -15.45 -3.91 -18.12
C MET A 7 -15.19 -3.71 -16.63
N LYS A 8 -14.73 -4.73 -15.93
CA LYS A 8 -14.32 -4.54 -14.54
C LYS A 8 -13.16 -3.59 -14.45
N LYS A 9 -13.32 -2.57 -13.63
CA LYS A 9 -12.23 -1.63 -13.36
C LYS A 9 -11.18 -2.29 -12.49
N THR A 10 -9.94 -1.92 -12.71
CA THR A 10 -8.81 -2.34 -11.88
C THR A 10 -8.57 -1.28 -10.82
N ILE A 11 -8.42 -1.71 -9.58
CA ILE A 11 -8.10 -0.82 -8.46
C ILE A 11 -6.83 -1.28 -7.75
N LEU A 12 -6.18 -0.33 -7.09
CA LEU A 12 -5.00 -0.60 -6.29
C LEU A 12 -5.43 -0.88 -4.85
N VAL A 13 -4.83 -1.87 -4.23
CA VAL A 13 -5.15 -2.24 -2.84
C VAL A 13 -3.86 -2.45 -2.08
N SER A 14 -3.79 -1.95 -0.85
CA SER A 14 -2.65 -2.27 0.03
C SER A 14 -2.59 -3.79 0.21
N SER A 15 -1.43 -4.38 -0.07
CA SER A 15 -1.28 -5.84 -0.05
C SER A 15 -1.59 -6.47 1.31
N CYS A 16 -1.31 -5.74 2.40
CA CYS A 16 -1.62 -6.26 3.74
C CYS A 16 -3.12 -6.44 3.95
N LEU A 17 -3.96 -5.65 3.27
CA LEU A 17 -5.41 -5.79 3.33
C LEU A 17 -5.90 -7.03 2.60
N LEU A 18 -5.08 -7.58 1.70
CA LEU A 18 -5.37 -8.81 0.98
C LEU A 18 -4.83 -10.05 1.70
N GLY A 19 -4.21 -9.86 2.86
CA GLY A 19 -3.65 -10.94 3.64
C GLY A 19 -2.17 -11.20 3.41
N CYS A 20 -1.50 -10.40 2.58
CA CYS A 20 -0.06 -10.55 2.38
C CYS A 20 0.71 -10.07 3.62
N LYS A 21 1.69 -10.84 4.05
CA LYS A 21 2.47 -10.53 5.26
C LYS A 21 3.61 -9.58 4.93
N VAL A 22 3.27 -8.38 4.48
CA VAL A 22 4.24 -7.38 3.99
C VAL A 22 4.44 -6.21 4.93
N ARG A 23 3.77 -6.21 6.09
CA ARG A 23 3.94 -5.16 7.08
C ARG A 23 5.34 -5.25 7.71
N TYR A 24 5.77 -4.17 8.37
CA TYR A 24 7.10 -4.08 8.96
C TYR A 24 7.43 -5.25 9.90
N ASP A 25 6.43 -5.81 10.57
CA ASP A 25 6.59 -6.94 11.49
C ASP A 25 6.28 -8.28 10.84
N LYS A 26 6.21 -8.33 9.50
CA LYS A 26 5.94 -9.53 8.71
C LYS A 26 4.54 -10.10 9.00
N THR A 27 3.58 -9.22 9.28
CA THR A 27 2.19 -9.59 9.49
C THR A 27 1.31 -9.01 8.37
N SER A 28 0.02 -9.31 8.45
CA SER A 28 -0.97 -8.76 7.54
C SER A 28 -2.10 -8.14 8.35
N LYS A 29 -2.92 -7.35 7.68
CA LYS A 29 -4.15 -6.78 8.24
C LYS A 29 -5.26 -6.97 7.21
N PRO A 30 -5.70 -8.22 6.98
CA PRO A 30 -6.66 -8.48 5.93
C PRO A 30 -8.00 -7.81 6.21
N LEU A 31 -8.66 -7.42 5.12
CA LEU A 31 -10.05 -6.97 5.20
C LEU A 31 -10.92 -8.14 5.65
N PRO A 32 -12.07 -7.85 6.30
CA PRO A 32 -13.05 -8.91 6.54
C PRO A 32 -13.36 -9.66 5.25
N LYS A 33 -13.51 -10.97 5.36
CA LYS A 33 -13.68 -11.84 4.19
C LYS A 33 -14.82 -11.39 3.29
N GLU A 34 -15.92 -10.94 3.88
CA GLU A 34 -17.09 -10.48 3.12
C GLU A 34 -16.80 -9.25 2.30
N GLN A 35 -16.02 -8.32 2.85
CA GLN A 35 -15.63 -7.11 2.13
C GLN A 35 -14.68 -7.43 0.99
N LEU A 36 -13.75 -8.35 1.22
CA LEU A 36 -12.80 -8.77 0.19
C LEU A 36 -13.53 -9.43 -0.99
N ILE A 37 -14.47 -10.30 -0.70
CA ILE A 37 -15.28 -10.95 -1.73
C ILE A 37 -16.06 -9.91 -2.52
N ALA A 38 -16.66 -8.93 -1.83
CA ALA A 38 -17.42 -7.87 -2.50
C ALA A 38 -16.54 -7.06 -3.45
N LEU A 39 -15.31 -6.76 -3.04
CA LEU A 39 -14.37 -6.04 -3.89
C LEU A 39 -13.97 -6.87 -5.10
N GLU A 40 -13.69 -8.15 -4.90
CA GLU A 40 -13.27 -9.03 -6.00
C GLU A 40 -14.38 -9.23 -7.04
N GLU A 41 -15.64 -9.18 -6.61
CA GLU A 41 -16.76 -9.27 -7.54
C GLU A 41 -16.89 -8.04 -8.43
N LYS A 42 -16.52 -6.87 -7.92
CA LYS A 42 -16.72 -5.61 -8.64
C LYS A 42 -15.48 -5.13 -9.38
N PHE A 43 -14.30 -5.49 -8.91
CA PHE A 43 -13.05 -4.93 -9.39
C PHE A 43 -12.00 -6.00 -9.60
N ASN A 44 -11.06 -5.71 -10.49
CA ASN A 44 -9.80 -6.43 -10.56
C ASN A 44 -8.87 -5.80 -9.55
N LEU A 45 -8.28 -6.60 -8.66
CA LEU A 45 -7.46 -6.08 -7.56
C LEU A 45 -5.98 -6.22 -7.88
N VAL A 46 -5.22 -5.13 -7.71
CA VAL A 46 -3.77 -5.14 -7.81
C VAL A 46 -3.22 -4.77 -6.43
N GLY A 47 -2.58 -5.72 -5.77
CA GLY A 47 -2.02 -5.52 -4.45
C GLY A 47 -0.63 -4.92 -4.50
N VAL A 48 -0.36 -3.90 -3.67
CA VAL A 48 0.96 -3.29 -3.57
C VAL A 48 1.29 -3.01 -2.10
N CYS A 49 2.58 -3.02 -1.81
CA CYS A 49 3.13 -2.45 -0.58
C CYS A 49 4.23 -1.48 -0.99
N PRO A 50 4.00 -0.17 -0.90
CA PRO A 50 5.00 0.79 -1.35
C PRO A 50 6.35 0.65 -0.63
N GLU A 51 6.35 0.22 0.64
CA GLU A 51 7.61 0.03 1.36
C GLU A 51 8.42 -1.11 0.76
N VAL A 52 7.76 -2.22 0.43
CA VAL A 52 8.43 -3.35 -0.24
C VAL A 52 8.83 -2.98 -1.66
N LEU A 53 7.98 -2.28 -2.39
CA LEU A 53 8.30 -1.79 -3.74
C LEU A 53 9.50 -0.85 -3.71
N GLY A 54 9.67 -0.10 -2.64
CA GLY A 54 10.81 0.80 -2.46
C GLY A 54 12.11 0.10 -2.11
N GLY A 55 12.08 -1.21 -1.88
CA GLY A 55 13.26 -2.00 -1.58
C GLY A 55 13.48 -2.31 -0.11
N LEU A 56 12.51 -2.01 0.74
CA LEU A 56 12.62 -2.32 2.16
C LEU A 56 12.31 -3.80 2.44
N PRO A 57 13.07 -4.43 3.35
CA PRO A 57 12.83 -5.84 3.67
C PRO A 57 11.64 -6.03 4.60
N CYS A 58 11.22 -7.26 4.75
CA CYS A 58 10.28 -7.72 5.77
C CYS A 58 10.96 -8.81 6.60
N PRO A 59 11.03 -8.73 7.93
CA PRO A 59 10.57 -7.60 8.75
C PRO A 59 11.52 -6.39 8.67
N ARG A 60 11.03 -5.26 9.17
CA ARG A 60 11.79 -4.02 9.24
C ARG A 60 11.31 -3.20 10.44
N GLN A 61 12.08 -2.17 10.80
CA GLN A 61 11.64 -1.28 11.86
C GLN A 61 10.42 -0.48 11.40
N PRO A 62 9.49 -0.19 12.33
CA PRO A 62 8.40 0.72 12.01
C PRO A 62 8.94 2.12 11.72
N ALA A 63 8.28 2.83 10.82
CA ALA A 63 8.69 4.16 10.41
C ALA A 63 7.56 5.16 10.63
N GLU A 64 7.93 6.41 10.87
CA GLU A 64 7.00 7.51 11.04
C GLU A 64 7.45 8.69 10.19
N ILE A 65 6.49 9.53 9.81
CA ILE A 65 6.78 10.77 9.08
C ILE A 65 7.00 11.88 10.09
N SER A 66 8.18 12.51 10.05
CA SER A 66 8.54 13.62 10.93
C SER A 66 7.86 14.91 10.49
N ARG A 67 7.99 15.96 11.31
CA ARG A 67 7.48 17.28 10.97
C ARG A 67 8.13 17.84 9.71
N ASP A 68 9.40 17.50 9.47
CA ASP A 68 10.14 17.92 8.28
C ASP A 68 9.79 17.05 7.05
N ARG A 69 8.80 16.20 7.18
CA ARG A 69 8.36 15.28 6.13
C ARG A 69 9.42 14.26 5.73
N GLU A 70 10.34 13.97 6.64
CA GLU A 70 11.27 12.87 6.49
C GLU A 70 10.67 11.59 7.08
N VAL A 71 10.94 10.45 6.46
CA VAL A 71 10.51 9.16 6.97
C VAL A 71 11.64 8.58 7.81
N LEU A 72 11.38 8.37 9.10
CA LEU A 72 12.40 7.98 10.07
C LEU A 72 12.00 6.73 10.83
N THR A 73 12.98 5.89 11.14
CA THR A 73 12.82 4.82 12.12
C THR A 73 13.00 5.38 13.52
N GLN A 74 12.69 4.57 14.54
CA GLN A 74 12.93 4.98 15.94
C GLN A 74 14.40 5.25 16.21
N SER A 75 15.31 4.57 15.54
CA SER A 75 16.74 4.77 15.69
C SER A 75 17.26 5.99 14.91
N GLY A 76 16.39 6.70 14.22
CA GLY A 76 16.76 7.92 13.47
C GLY A 76 17.24 7.65 12.05
N GLN A 77 17.16 6.42 11.57
CA GLN A 77 17.53 6.11 10.20
C GLN A 77 16.53 6.74 9.23
N VAL A 78 17.03 7.45 8.21
CA VAL A 78 16.21 8.12 7.21
C VAL A 78 15.85 7.12 6.10
N LEU A 79 14.56 6.93 5.88
CA LEU A 79 14.04 6.00 4.87
C LEU A 79 13.31 6.71 3.72
N SER A 80 13.40 8.03 3.66
CA SER A 80 12.64 8.83 2.70
C SER A 80 12.84 8.40 1.25
N THR A 81 14.08 8.06 0.87
CA THR A 81 14.39 7.62 -0.49
C THR A 81 13.66 6.33 -0.86
N PHE A 82 13.60 5.38 0.07
CA PHE A 82 12.88 4.14 -0.15
C PHE A 82 11.38 4.37 -0.31
N PHE A 83 10.82 5.26 0.51
CA PHE A 83 9.39 5.58 0.44
C PHE A 83 9.04 6.30 -0.86
N LEU A 84 9.90 7.23 -1.30
CA LEU A 84 9.71 7.92 -2.58
C LEU A 84 9.77 6.93 -3.76
N LYS A 85 10.75 6.03 -3.74
CA LYS A 85 10.85 5.01 -4.78
C LYS A 85 9.60 4.14 -4.82
N GLY A 86 9.12 3.71 -3.65
CA GLY A 86 7.91 2.90 -3.57
C GLY A 86 6.69 3.63 -4.08
N ALA A 87 6.57 4.92 -3.77
CA ALA A 87 5.47 5.74 -4.27
C ALA A 87 5.53 5.88 -5.79
N HIS A 88 6.71 6.10 -6.36
CA HIS A 88 6.88 6.16 -7.81
C HIS A 88 6.51 4.85 -8.48
N GLU A 89 6.96 3.73 -7.93
CA GLU A 89 6.63 2.41 -8.47
C GLU A 89 5.13 2.14 -8.41
N ALA A 90 4.48 2.48 -7.30
CA ALA A 90 3.04 2.35 -7.18
C ALA A 90 2.31 3.21 -8.21
N LEU A 91 2.78 4.44 -8.43
CA LEU A 91 2.20 5.34 -9.42
C LEU A 91 2.36 4.78 -10.82
N ASN A 92 3.52 4.20 -11.15
CA ASN A 92 3.74 3.57 -12.43
C ASN A 92 2.78 2.41 -12.67
N ILE A 93 2.52 1.61 -11.66
CA ILE A 93 1.52 0.53 -11.73
C ILE A 93 0.16 1.12 -12.05
N CYS A 94 -0.24 2.20 -11.37
CA CYS A 94 -1.50 2.86 -11.63
C CYS A 94 -1.61 3.35 -13.08
N LYS A 95 -0.55 3.96 -13.59
CA LYS A 95 -0.53 4.45 -14.98
C LYS A 95 -0.62 3.31 -15.98
N ASN A 96 0.12 2.23 -15.73
CA ASN A 96 0.17 1.09 -16.66
C ASN A 96 -1.17 0.36 -16.75
N TYR A 97 -1.91 0.31 -15.66
CA TYR A 97 -3.20 -0.39 -15.62
C TYR A 97 -4.40 0.54 -15.69
N GLY A 98 -4.20 1.85 -15.84
CA GLY A 98 -5.30 2.80 -15.87
C GLY A 98 -6.08 2.89 -14.56
N ILE A 99 -5.41 2.72 -13.44
CA ILE A 99 -6.05 2.69 -12.11
C ILE A 99 -6.37 4.11 -11.66
N GLN A 100 -7.62 4.32 -11.24
CA GLN A 100 -8.09 5.61 -10.75
C GLN A 100 -8.60 5.56 -9.32
N LEU A 101 -8.67 4.38 -8.72
CA LEU A 101 -9.20 4.19 -7.37
C LEU A 101 -8.27 3.27 -6.59
N ALA A 102 -8.03 3.61 -5.33
CA ALA A 102 -7.19 2.80 -4.45
C ALA A 102 -7.87 2.60 -3.10
N VAL A 103 -7.72 1.39 -2.55
CA VAL A 103 -8.13 1.06 -1.19
C VAL A 103 -6.85 0.82 -0.39
N LEU A 104 -6.53 1.74 0.50
CA LEU A 104 -5.25 1.77 1.19
C LEU A 104 -5.42 1.55 2.69
N LYS A 105 -4.41 0.94 3.30
CA LYS A 105 -4.38 0.71 4.75
C LYS A 105 -4.22 2.05 5.48
N SER A 106 -5.16 2.36 6.36
CA SER A 106 -5.10 3.56 7.18
C SER A 106 -3.93 3.48 8.18
N LYS A 107 -3.47 4.63 8.65
CA LYS A 107 -2.42 4.77 9.66
C LYS A 107 -1.08 4.16 9.26
N SER A 108 -0.87 3.92 7.97
CA SER A 108 0.42 3.49 7.44
C SER A 108 1.20 4.70 6.97
N PRO A 109 2.52 4.80 7.21
CA PRO A 109 3.31 5.92 6.70
C PRO A 109 3.41 5.95 5.18
N SER A 110 3.23 4.81 4.51
CA SER A 110 3.29 4.74 3.05
C SER A 110 1.91 4.76 2.39
N CYS A 111 0.89 4.21 3.03
CA CYS A 111 -0.46 4.08 2.48
C CYS A 111 -1.47 4.97 3.17
N GLY A 112 -1.20 5.41 4.40
CA GLY A 112 -2.13 6.18 5.19
C GLY A 112 -2.33 7.58 4.66
N PHE A 113 -3.50 8.13 4.89
CA PHE A 113 -3.86 9.46 4.41
C PHE A 113 -3.76 10.45 5.57
N GLY A 114 -2.63 11.18 5.63
CA GLY A 114 -2.48 12.35 6.49
C GLY A 114 -2.53 12.16 8.00
N LYS A 115 -2.53 10.95 8.51
CA LYS A 115 -2.77 10.70 9.93
C LYS A 115 -1.61 10.04 10.67
N LYS A 116 -0.52 9.75 10.02
CA LYS A 116 0.60 9.06 10.64
C LYS A 116 1.82 9.97 10.74
N LEU A 117 1.58 11.20 11.14
CA LEU A 117 2.66 12.15 11.41
C LEU A 117 3.13 12.00 12.83
N LYS A 118 4.43 12.03 13.00
CA LYS A 118 5.04 12.05 14.33
C LYS A 118 4.91 13.46 14.92
N GLU A 119 4.45 13.51 16.12
CA GLU A 119 4.30 14.79 16.83
C GLU A 119 5.54 15.21 17.60
#